data_1bc3623caafc3cce9214bfa25986bf74
#
_entry.id   1bc3623caafc3cce9214bfa25986bf74
#
_cell.length_a   1.000
_cell.length_b   1.000
_cell.length_c   1.000
_cell.angle_alpha   90.00
_cell.angle_beta   90.00
_cell.angle_gamma   90.00
#
_symmetry.space_group_name_H-M   'P 1'
#
loop_
_entity.id
_entity.type
_entity.pdbx_description
1 polymer ?
#
loop_
_entity_poly.entity_id
_entity_poly.type
_entity_poly.pdbx_seq_one_letter_code
_entity_poly.pdbx_strand_id
1 'polypeptide(L)'
;MGYYKLEQEKLSLESQKITSNLSFEQKFNDFFYTYNEIENTQDISWLIPNVIPKQSLGVLYGAPGSGKSTLILKYCKYLLSNMNEIFIIYIDGDMSVNKLKDLEISKLIDTYQKRFKYGGKANGNLALRTQELLAHLVKVQENNLDKKYLIIEDSLSLLAIKKQGFIDTNELFRYEKKLRDLGSTVIIVHHLNKLGTFADTQHIENYADYTYLIERNEFNSCILLNPKKASRFDIQAKAYTTDNREIIDEVNFSMANIGRSESSFVNIISDLLSYGEMKQSEIIKYLKEISFSTKYSVGEKKIINWLEKWAKNAKWSFEQRASEKNAKYYYLHQAKKLAKLPNYNKKEI
;
A
#
# COMPACT_ATOMS: atom_id res chain seq x y z
N MET A 1 41.56 42.19 7.50
CA MET A 1 40.53 41.52 6.65
C MET A 1 41.04 41.01 5.30
N GLY A 2 42.11 41.53 4.74
CA GLY A 2 42.65 41.10 3.43
C GLY A 2 43.43 39.76 3.42
N TYR A 3 44.11 39.42 4.49
CA TYR A 3 44.97 38.20 4.54
C TYR A 3 44.13 36.91 4.55
N TYR A 4 43.04 36.84 5.27
CA TYR A 4 42.14 35.67 5.32
C TYR A 4 41.44 35.37 4.00
N LYS A 5 41.16 36.39 3.21
CA LYS A 5 40.52 36.21 1.88
C LYS A 5 41.48 35.63 0.84
N LEU A 6 42.74 36.07 0.90
CA LEU A 6 43.83 35.57 0.01
C LEU A 6 44.23 34.11 0.34
N GLU A 7 44.15 33.71 1.60
CA GLU A 7 44.40 32.34 2.00
C GLU A 7 43.27 31.38 1.60
N GLN A 8 42.02 31.81 1.71
CA GLN A 8 40.88 31.02 1.23
C GLN A 8 40.87 30.90 -0.31
N GLU A 9 41.22 31.95 -1.05
CA GLU A 9 41.34 31.90 -2.51
C GLU A 9 42.55 31.00 -2.93
N LYS A 10 43.68 31.01 -2.24
CA LYS A 10 44.77 30.08 -2.49
C LYS A 10 44.41 28.63 -2.21
N LEU A 11 43.75 28.33 -1.09
CA LEU A 11 43.26 27.00 -0.76
C LEU A 11 42.20 26.50 -1.76
N SER A 12 41.36 27.38 -2.27
CA SER A 12 40.38 27.01 -3.30
C SER A 12 41.03 26.74 -4.67
N LEU A 13 42.07 27.50 -5.01
CA LEU A 13 42.86 27.30 -6.24
C LEU A 13 43.75 26.06 -6.18
N GLU A 14 44.32 25.74 -5.01
CA GLU A 14 45.07 24.48 -4.81
C GLU A 14 44.16 23.26 -4.83
N SER A 15 42.98 23.32 -4.19
CA SER A 15 41.99 22.25 -4.27
C SER A 15 41.48 22.05 -5.70
N GLN A 16 41.28 23.12 -6.47
CA GLN A 16 40.87 23.04 -7.88
C GLN A 16 42.01 22.45 -8.76
N LYS A 17 43.27 22.74 -8.47
CA LYS A 17 44.46 22.13 -9.19
C LYS A 17 44.63 20.67 -8.86
N ILE A 18 44.40 20.25 -7.61
CA ILE A 18 44.49 18.85 -7.19
C ILE A 18 43.40 18.03 -7.88
N THR A 19 42.15 18.56 -7.95
CA THR A 19 41.04 17.89 -8.65
C THR A 19 41.19 17.82 -10.16
N SER A 20 41.97 18.73 -10.79
CA SER A 20 42.22 18.71 -12.25
C SER A 20 43.21 17.63 -12.71
N ASN A 21 43.99 17.06 -11.79
CA ASN A 21 44.99 16.04 -12.10
C ASN A 21 44.58 14.61 -11.73
N LEU A 22 43.35 14.43 -11.18
CA LEU A 22 42.82 13.09 -10.90
C LEU A 22 42.39 12.41 -12.20
N SER A 23 42.63 11.10 -12.33
CA SER A 23 42.06 10.32 -13.43
C SER A 23 40.56 10.34 -13.35
N PHE A 24 39.86 10.00 -14.46
CA PHE A 24 38.41 9.92 -14.49
C PHE A 24 37.89 9.00 -13.38
N GLU A 25 38.50 7.83 -13.22
CA GLU A 25 38.11 6.85 -12.19
C GLU A 25 38.32 7.40 -10.78
N GLN A 26 39.42 8.09 -10.52
CA GLN A 26 39.68 8.70 -9.22
C GLN A 26 38.71 9.81 -8.87
N LYS A 27 38.24 10.57 -9.90
CA LYS A 27 37.31 11.68 -9.71
C LYS A 27 35.86 11.24 -9.50
N PHE A 28 35.49 10.11 -10.08
CA PHE A 28 34.11 9.63 -10.10
C PHE A 28 33.94 8.23 -9.47
N ASN A 29 34.92 7.77 -8.70
CA ASN A 29 34.90 6.44 -8.08
C ASN A 29 33.68 6.23 -7.17
N ASP A 30 33.21 7.28 -6.50
CA ASP A 30 32.03 7.29 -5.65
C ASP A 30 30.71 7.41 -6.43
N PHE A 31 30.77 7.62 -7.74
CA PHE A 31 29.59 7.75 -8.61
C PHE A 31 29.18 6.41 -9.24
N PHE A 32 30.13 5.49 -9.44
CA PHE A 32 29.87 4.22 -10.10
C PHE A 32 29.78 3.09 -9.08
N TYR A 33 28.76 2.26 -9.27
CA TYR A 33 28.64 1.03 -8.50
C TYR A 33 29.73 0.03 -8.90
N THR A 34 30.30 -0.62 -7.91
CA THR A 34 31.20 -1.77 -8.12
C THR A 34 30.38 -3.05 -8.19
N TYR A 35 30.95 -4.10 -8.81
CA TYR A 35 30.36 -5.44 -8.82
C TYR A 35 30.02 -5.92 -7.39
N ASN A 36 30.96 -5.75 -6.45
CA ASN A 36 30.79 -6.19 -5.07
C ASN A 36 29.67 -5.44 -4.34
N GLU A 37 29.46 -4.17 -4.61
CA GLU A 37 28.36 -3.40 -4.00
C GLU A 37 27.00 -3.93 -4.48
N ILE A 38 26.88 -4.30 -5.76
CA ILE A 38 25.63 -4.84 -6.31
C ILE A 38 25.38 -6.25 -5.79
N GLU A 39 26.37 -7.16 -5.90
CA GLU A 39 26.21 -8.57 -5.50
C GLU A 39 26.03 -8.76 -3.99
N ASN A 40 26.64 -7.91 -3.16
CA ASN A 40 26.46 -7.97 -1.71
C ASN A 40 25.25 -7.19 -1.21
N THR A 41 24.44 -6.60 -2.11
CA THR A 41 23.18 -5.95 -1.72
C THR A 41 22.23 -7.00 -1.17
N GLN A 42 21.70 -6.77 0.04
CA GLN A 42 20.75 -7.67 0.67
C GLN A 42 19.44 -7.71 -0.13
N ASP A 43 18.78 -8.87 -0.11
CA ASP A 43 17.43 -9.02 -0.65
C ASP A 43 16.47 -8.00 -0.05
N ILE A 44 15.40 -7.69 -0.81
CA ILE A 44 14.36 -6.76 -0.39
C ILE A 44 13.79 -7.21 0.96
N SER A 45 13.98 -6.38 1.97
CA SER A 45 13.40 -6.59 3.29
C SER A 45 12.15 -5.72 3.50
N TRP A 46 11.25 -6.15 4.39
CA TRP A 46 9.93 -5.56 4.56
C TRP A 46 9.73 -5.02 5.97
N LEU A 47 9.07 -3.88 6.09
CA LEU A 47 8.45 -3.44 7.36
C LEU A 47 7.12 -4.18 7.57
N ILE A 48 6.27 -4.18 6.56
CA ILE A 48 5.05 -4.99 6.53
C ILE A 48 5.17 -5.93 5.33
N PRO A 49 5.18 -7.25 5.54
CA PRO A 49 5.41 -8.24 4.48
C PRO A 49 4.53 -8.01 3.25
N ASN A 50 5.15 -7.91 2.08
CA ASN A 50 4.51 -7.68 0.78
C ASN A 50 3.65 -6.41 0.68
N VAL A 51 3.80 -5.46 1.63
CA VAL A 51 3.05 -4.20 1.65
C VAL A 51 3.97 -2.99 1.73
N ILE A 52 4.88 -2.96 2.71
CA ILE A 52 5.78 -1.83 2.93
C ILE A 52 7.22 -2.36 2.89
N PRO A 53 7.92 -2.18 1.76
CA PRO A 53 9.36 -2.47 1.70
C PRO A 53 10.14 -1.51 2.60
N LYS A 54 11.24 -1.98 3.19
CA LYS A 54 12.20 -1.09 3.83
C LYS A 54 12.92 -0.24 2.78
N GLN A 55 13.45 0.89 3.20
CA GLN A 55 14.24 1.78 2.34
C GLN A 55 13.49 2.14 1.05
N SER A 56 12.27 2.60 1.20
CA SER A 56 11.37 2.90 0.09
C SER A 56 10.57 4.17 0.33
N LEU A 57 10.04 4.73 -0.77
CA LEU A 57 9.10 5.84 -0.75
C LEU A 57 7.77 5.35 -1.32
N GLY A 58 6.77 5.22 -0.45
CA GLY A 58 5.42 4.78 -0.79
C GLY A 58 4.40 5.89 -0.75
N VAL A 59 3.41 5.83 -1.64
CA VAL A 59 2.26 6.74 -1.62
C VAL A 59 0.97 5.96 -1.41
N LEU A 60 0.22 6.32 -0.37
CA LEU A 60 -1.10 5.80 -0.07
C LEU A 60 -2.14 6.87 -0.34
N TYR A 61 -3.01 6.64 -1.28
CA TYR A 61 -4.03 7.61 -1.65
C TYR A 61 -5.44 7.03 -1.64
N GLY A 62 -6.43 7.87 -1.56
CA GLY A 62 -7.84 7.46 -1.54
C GLY A 62 -8.76 8.60 -1.10
N ALA A 63 -10.04 8.38 -1.23
CA ALA A 63 -11.06 9.33 -0.83
C ALA A 63 -10.96 9.69 0.68
N PRO A 64 -11.41 10.87 1.10
CA PRO A 64 -11.61 11.15 2.53
C PRO A 64 -12.47 10.06 3.18
N GLY A 65 -12.08 9.61 4.37
CA GLY A 65 -12.80 8.54 5.08
C GLY A 65 -12.54 7.11 4.59
N SER A 66 -11.70 6.88 3.58
CA SER A 66 -11.36 5.52 3.11
C SER A 66 -10.56 4.68 4.11
N GLY A 67 -10.09 5.26 5.20
CA GLY A 67 -9.37 4.53 6.26
C GLY A 67 -7.84 4.58 6.16
N LYS A 68 -7.26 5.44 5.32
CA LYS A 68 -5.80 5.60 5.15
C LYS A 68 -5.06 5.76 6.47
N SER A 69 -5.37 6.82 7.20
CA SER A 69 -4.69 7.14 8.48
C SER A 69 -4.91 6.05 9.54
N THR A 70 -6.12 5.46 9.60
CA THR A 70 -6.42 4.34 10.51
C THR A 70 -5.54 3.12 10.20
N LEU A 71 -5.37 2.79 8.92
CA LEU A 71 -4.53 1.68 8.49
C LEU A 71 -3.05 1.92 8.83
N ILE A 72 -2.55 3.12 8.53
CA ILE A 72 -1.16 3.46 8.83
C ILE A 72 -0.90 3.42 10.33
N LEU A 73 -1.82 3.92 11.15
CA LEU A 73 -1.70 3.85 12.61
C LEU A 73 -1.72 2.40 13.12
N LYS A 74 -2.52 1.50 12.51
CA LYS A 74 -2.43 0.06 12.82
C LYS A 74 -1.04 -0.50 12.50
N TYR A 75 -0.46 -0.15 11.37
CA TYR A 75 0.91 -0.55 11.03
C TYR A 75 1.94 0.02 12.00
N CYS A 76 1.80 1.29 12.40
CA CYS A 76 2.66 1.89 13.42
C CYS A 76 2.59 1.11 14.75
N LYS A 77 1.39 0.80 15.23
CA LYS A 77 1.18 0.01 16.46
C LYS A 77 1.85 -1.36 16.34
N TYR A 78 1.63 -2.06 15.22
CA TYR A 78 2.26 -3.37 14.95
C TYR A 78 3.78 -3.29 14.95
N LEU A 79 4.37 -2.33 14.23
CA LEU A 79 5.81 -2.16 14.10
C LEU A 79 6.46 -1.80 15.45
N LEU A 80 5.87 -0.89 16.20
CA LEU A 80 6.38 -0.48 17.52
C LEU A 80 6.36 -1.64 18.53
N SER A 81 5.38 -2.53 18.43
CA SER A 81 5.25 -3.70 19.32
C SER A 81 6.18 -4.85 18.94
N ASN A 82 6.54 -5.00 17.65
CA ASN A 82 7.26 -6.17 17.17
C ASN A 82 8.71 -5.88 16.75
N MET A 83 9.11 -4.60 16.57
CA MET A 83 10.44 -4.20 16.13
C MET A 83 11.03 -3.18 17.09
N ASN A 84 12.08 -3.55 17.82
CA ASN A 84 12.70 -2.65 18.81
C ASN A 84 13.55 -1.53 18.19
N GLU A 85 14.01 -1.71 16.96
CA GLU A 85 14.95 -0.80 16.30
C GLU A 85 14.26 0.29 15.46
N ILE A 86 12.93 0.22 15.29
CA ILE A 86 12.23 1.18 14.44
C ILE A 86 11.96 2.49 15.19
N PHE A 87 12.23 3.59 14.51
CA PHE A 87 11.86 4.95 14.95
C PHE A 87 10.82 5.50 13.98
N ILE A 88 9.64 5.84 14.49
CA ILE A 88 8.52 6.33 13.68
C ILE A 88 8.31 7.82 13.95
N ILE A 89 8.28 8.61 12.88
CA ILE A 89 7.94 10.02 12.88
C ILE A 89 6.67 10.19 12.05
N TYR A 90 5.58 10.51 12.71
CA TYR A 90 4.28 10.74 12.08
C TYR A 90 4.01 12.25 12.05
N ILE A 91 3.94 12.83 10.87
CA ILE A 91 3.63 14.25 10.64
C ILE A 91 2.20 14.33 10.12
N ASP A 92 1.32 14.93 10.93
CA ASP A 92 -0.12 15.04 10.63
C ASP A 92 -0.54 16.49 10.52
N GLY A 93 -1.08 16.87 9.39
CA GLY A 93 -1.60 18.20 9.14
C GLY A 93 -3.13 18.32 9.23
N ASP A 94 -3.85 17.21 9.39
CA ASP A 94 -5.31 17.16 9.18
C ASP A 94 -6.12 16.90 10.46
N MET A 95 -5.59 16.13 11.41
CA MET A 95 -6.36 15.69 12.57
C MET A 95 -6.44 16.72 13.70
N SER A 96 -7.63 16.91 14.23
CA SER A 96 -7.83 17.70 15.44
C SER A 96 -7.34 16.96 16.70
N VAL A 97 -6.96 17.72 17.74
CA VAL A 97 -6.50 17.15 19.03
C VAL A 97 -7.53 16.21 19.66
N ASN A 98 -8.82 16.50 19.52
CA ASN A 98 -9.89 15.61 19.99
C ASN A 98 -9.84 14.26 19.27
N LYS A 99 -9.62 14.27 17.96
CA LYS A 99 -9.49 13.04 17.17
C LYS A 99 -8.27 12.22 17.53
N LEU A 100 -7.15 12.87 17.87
CA LEU A 100 -5.95 12.20 18.36
C LEU A 100 -6.20 11.47 19.69
N LYS A 101 -7.06 12.04 20.55
CA LYS A 101 -7.47 11.39 21.80
C LYS A 101 -8.30 10.14 21.53
N ASP A 102 -9.27 10.19 20.61
CA ASP A 102 -10.09 9.05 20.22
C ASP A 102 -9.24 7.89 19.65
N LEU A 103 -8.18 8.21 18.92
CA LEU A 103 -7.24 7.27 18.33
C LEU A 103 -6.16 6.77 19.31
N GLU A 104 -6.23 7.19 20.57
CA GLU A 104 -5.29 6.83 21.64
C GLU A 104 -3.83 7.17 21.32
N ILE A 105 -3.58 8.23 20.52
CA ILE A 105 -2.22 8.67 20.15
C ILE A 105 -1.39 9.02 21.39
N SER A 106 -2.01 9.57 22.42
CA SER A 106 -1.35 9.85 23.69
C SER A 106 -0.75 8.60 24.33
N LYS A 107 -1.45 7.47 24.29
CA LYS A 107 -0.94 6.20 24.81
C LYS A 107 0.28 5.70 24.00
N LEU A 108 0.24 5.84 22.68
CA LEU A 108 1.39 5.49 21.84
C LEU A 108 2.60 6.36 22.13
N ILE A 109 2.40 7.67 22.30
CA ILE A 109 3.48 8.61 22.66
C ILE A 109 4.05 8.24 24.02
N ASP A 110 3.23 7.97 25.02
CA ASP A 110 3.67 7.61 26.35
C ASP A 110 4.43 6.29 26.39
N THR A 111 3.87 5.24 25.78
CA THR A 111 4.47 3.90 25.74
C THR A 111 5.79 3.86 24.97
N TYR A 112 5.88 4.59 23.85
CA TYR A 112 7.02 4.52 22.92
C TYR A 112 7.79 5.84 22.80
N GLN A 113 7.88 6.63 23.85
CA GLN A 113 8.42 8.01 23.91
C GLN A 113 9.68 8.27 23.08
N LYS A 114 10.64 7.33 23.07
CA LYS A 114 11.90 7.48 22.36
C LYS A 114 11.79 7.09 20.87
N ARG A 115 10.85 6.21 20.55
CA ARG A 115 10.73 5.59 19.22
C ARG A 115 9.54 6.08 18.41
N PHE A 116 8.56 6.74 19.02
CA PHE A 116 7.39 7.27 18.35
C PHE A 116 7.25 8.78 18.60
N LYS A 117 7.26 9.54 17.54
CA LYS A 117 7.02 10.98 17.54
C LYS A 117 5.83 11.30 16.65
N TYR A 118 4.84 11.99 17.21
CA TYR A 118 3.66 12.44 16.49
C TYR A 118 3.62 13.96 16.52
N GLY A 119 3.58 14.60 15.37
CA GLY A 119 3.66 16.05 15.22
C GLY A 119 2.73 16.57 14.14
N GLY A 120 2.57 17.88 14.09
CA GLY A 120 1.66 18.58 13.15
C GLY A 120 1.16 19.88 13.75
N LYS A 121 1.55 20.16 15.00
CA LYS A 121 1.27 21.47 15.60
C LYS A 121 2.06 22.55 14.86
N ALA A 122 1.36 23.42 14.17
CA ALA A 122 1.97 24.57 13.56
C ALA A 122 1.52 25.84 14.28
N ASN A 123 2.37 26.35 15.17
CA ASN A 123 2.37 27.79 15.42
C ASN A 123 3.11 28.45 14.25
N GLY A 124 2.43 28.65 13.13
CA GLY A 124 3.04 29.18 11.91
C GLY A 124 2.80 28.31 10.66
N ASN A 125 3.74 28.33 9.74
CA ASN A 125 3.64 27.60 8.46
C ASN A 125 4.06 26.14 8.64
N LEU A 126 3.08 25.22 8.68
CA LEU A 126 3.30 23.79 8.85
C LEU A 126 4.22 23.21 7.75
N ALA A 127 4.05 23.64 6.50
CA ALA A 127 4.86 23.16 5.39
C ALA A 127 6.35 23.51 5.55
N LEU A 128 6.67 24.74 5.98
CA LEU A 128 8.06 25.12 6.27
C LEU A 128 8.63 24.32 7.44
N ARG A 129 7.86 24.11 8.50
CA ARG A 129 8.31 23.31 9.65
C ARG A 129 8.56 21.86 9.27
N THR A 130 7.74 21.29 8.38
CA THR A 130 7.96 19.96 7.85
C THR A 130 9.26 19.88 7.06
N GLN A 131 9.53 20.84 6.18
CA GLN A 131 10.79 20.88 5.43
C GLN A 131 12.02 21.04 6.35
N GLU A 132 11.95 21.90 7.35
CA GLU A 132 13.00 22.05 8.37
C GLU A 132 13.27 20.74 9.12
N LEU A 133 12.20 20.01 9.51
CA LEU A 133 12.31 18.70 10.15
C LEU A 133 12.99 17.68 9.25
N LEU A 134 12.54 17.54 8.00
CA LEU A 134 13.11 16.58 7.05
C LEU A 134 14.58 16.90 6.76
N ALA A 135 14.92 18.18 6.54
CA ALA A 135 16.30 18.63 6.35
C ALA A 135 17.17 18.30 7.57
N HIS A 136 16.65 18.44 8.78
CA HIS A 136 17.33 18.05 10.01
C HIS A 136 17.54 16.54 10.10
N LEU A 137 16.51 15.74 9.78
CA LEU A 137 16.61 14.28 9.78
C LEU A 137 17.65 13.76 8.77
N VAL A 138 17.74 14.37 7.58
CA VAL A 138 18.80 14.07 6.61
C VAL A 138 20.16 14.23 7.27
N LYS A 139 20.45 15.39 7.90
CA LYS A 139 21.73 15.65 8.56
C LYS A 139 22.00 14.65 9.71
N VAL A 140 20.98 14.33 10.50
CA VAL A 140 21.12 13.35 11.59
C VAL A 140 21.47 11.98 11.03
N GLN A 141 20.84 11.56 9.95
CA GLN A 141 21.06 10.25 9.34
C GLN A 141 22.39 10.16 8.59
N GLU A 142 22.83 11.22 7.93
CA GLU A 142 24.17 11.31 7.34
C GLU A 142 25.30 11.11 8.37
N ASN A 143 25.08 11.60 9.60
CA ASN A 143 26.01 11.43 10.71
C ASN A 143 25.83 10.12 11.51
N ASN A 144 24.75 9.39 11.28
CA ASN A 144 24.44 8.13 11.96
C ASN A 144 23.64 7.21 11.02
N LEU A 145 24.36 6.48 10.19
CA LEU A 145 23.79 5.59 9.17
C LEU A 145 23.03 4.38 9.76
N ASP A 146 23.28 4.01 11.00
CA ASP A 146 22.57 2.91 11.66
C ASP A 146 21.14 3.28 12.07
N LYS A 147 20.86 4.59 12.22
CA LYS A 147 19.56 5.08 12.64
C LYS A 147 18.60 5.20 11.45
N LYS A 148 17.64 4.30 11.36
CA LYS A 148 16.64 4.26 10.29
C LYS A 148 15.29 4.74 10.81
N TYR A 149 14.58 5.50 9.98
CA TYR A 149 13.25 6.04 10.31
C TYR A 149 12.17 5.45 9.41
N LEU A 150 10.98 5.29 9.98
CA LEU A 150 9.74 5.29 9.21
C LEU A 150 9.12 6.69 9.37
N ILE A 151 9.05 7.43 8.27
CA ILE A 151 8.49 8.78 8.24
C ILE A 151 7.14 8.69 7.54
N ILE A 152 6.11 9.26 8.16
CA ILE A 152 4.74 9.28 7.64
C ILE A 152 4.30 10.73 7.52
N GLU A 153 3.82 11.11 6.34
CA GLU A 153 3.34 12.45 5.99
C GLU A 153 1.85 12.39 5.64
N ASP A 154 0.98 12.83 6.56
CA ASP A 154 -0.48 12.81 6.44
C ASP A 154 -1.08 14.21 6.60
N SER A 155 -1.50 14.91 5.55
CA SER A 155 -1.45 14.60 4.14
C SER A 155 -0.54 15.57 3.37
N LEU A 156 0.01 15.10 2.25
CA LEU A 156 0.92 15.88 1.40
C LEU A 156 0.42 17.28 1.06
N SER A 157 -0.87 17.44 0.76
CA SER A 157 -1.48 18.73 0.39
C SER A 157 -1.39 19.81 1.47
N LEU A 158 -1.20 19.41 2.74
CA LEU A 158 -1.08 20.31 3.90
C LEU A 158 0.38 20.51 4.32
N LEU A 159 1.25 19.57 3.99
CA LEU A 159 2.65 19.55 4.38
C LEU A 159 3.58 20.15 3.31
N ALA A 160 3.11 20.27 2.07
CA ALA A 160 3.86 20.89 0.99
C ALA A 160 3.60 22.40 0.88
N ILE A 161 4.61 23.15 0.43
CA ILE A 161 4.51 24.59 0.20
C ILE A 161 3.63 24.86 -1.02
N LYS A 162 2.79 25.89 -0.94
CA LYS A 162 2.01 26.36 -2.08
C LYS A 162 2.69 27.58 -2.71
N LYS A 163 3.01 27.49 -3.99
CA LYS A 163 3.50 28.61 -4.82
C LYS A 163 2.47 28.93 -5.91
N GLN A 164 2.01 30.16 -5.97
CA GLN A 164 1.01 30.63 -6.97
C GLN A 164 -0.26 29.75 -7.03
N GLY A 165 -0.68 29.20 -5.88
CA GLY A 165 -1.85 28.32 -5.80
C GLY A 165 -1.62 26.84 -6.09
N PHE A 166 -0.44 26.46 -6.59
CA PHE A 166 -0.04 25.07 -6.83
C PHE A 166 0.80 24.51 -5.71
N ILE A 167 0.69 23.20 -5.49
CA ILE A 167 1.52 22.50 -4.50
C ILE A 167 2.93 22.34 -5.08
N ASP A 168 3.94 22.92 -4.42
CA ASP A 168 5.34 22.71 -4.75
C ASP A 168 5.93 21.62 -3.84
N THR A 169 6.11 20.43 -4.39
CA THR A 169 6.65 19.28 -3.69
C THR A 169 8.14 19.06 -3.91
N ASN A 170 8.81 19.86 -4.75
CA ASN A 170 10.17 19.59 -5.19
C ASN A 170 11.17 19.48 -4.04
N GLU A 171 11.16 20.45 -3.11
CA GLU A 171 12.05 20.42 -1.95
C GLU A 171 11.71 19.27 -0.99
N LEU A 172 10.42 19.00 -0.77
CA LEU A 172 9.95 17.94 0.09
C LEU A 172 10.44 16.59 -0.44
N PHE A 173 10.15 16.28 -1.70
CA PHE A 173 10.58 15.05 -2.37
C PHE A 173 12.11 14.89 -2.42
N ARG A 174 12.86 15.98 -2.50
CA ARG A 174 14.31 15.93 -2.44
C ARG A 174 14.80 15.40 -1.09
N TYR A 175 14.23 15.85 0.02
CA TYR A 175 14.57 15.36 1.35
C TYR A 175 14.11 13.93 1.58
N GLU A 176 12.89 13.60 1.18
CA GLU A 176 12.32 12.25 1.30
C GLU A 176 13.16 11.23 0.51
N LYS A 177 13.53 11.56 -0.74
CA LYS A 177 14.42 10.72 -1.54
C LYS A 177 15.78 10.53 -0.86
N LYS A 178 16.38 11.61 -0.34
CA LYS A 178 17.65 11.52 0.38
C LYS A 178 17.55 10.64 1.63
N LEU A 179 16.47 10.77 2.40
CA LEU A 179 16.21 9.93 3.58
C LEU A 179 16.05 8.46 3.19
N ARG A 180 15.31 8.17 2.10
CA ARG A 180 15.21 6.83 1.54
C ARG A 180 16.60 6.28 1.15
N ASP A 181 17.38 7.04 0.42
CA ASP A 181 18.71 6.65 -0.05
C ASP A 181 19.67 6.38 1.12
N LEU A 182 19.47 7.06 2.26
CA LEU A 182 20.16 6.81 3.53
C LEU A 182 19.57 5.64 4.34
N GLY A 183 18.57 4.94 3.82
CA GLY A 183 18.00 3.71 4.40
C GLY A 183 16.71 3.89 5.21
N SER A 184 16.10 5.08 5.26
CA SER A 184 14.78 5.30 5.86
C SER A 184 13.65 4.87 4.93
N THR A 185 12.46 4.66 5.48
CA THR A 185 11.23 4.42 4.72
C THR A 185 10.31 5.62 4.87
N VAL A 186 9.76 6.11 3.77
CA VAL A 186 8.84 7.24 3.75
C VAL A 186 7.49 6.79 3.21
N ILE A 187 6.41 7.16 3.88
CA ILE A 187 5.03 6.93 3.46
C ILE A 187 4.31 8.27 3.39
N ILE A 188 3.85 8.60 2.19
CA ILE A 188 3.09 9.80 1.92
C ILE A 188 1.62 9.43 1.80
N VAL A 189 0.76 10.12 2.56
CA VAL A 189 -0.69 10.04 2.41
C VAL A 189 -1.16 11.19 1.52
N HIS A 190 -2.02 10.86 0.55
CA HIS A 190 -2.58 11.86 -0.34
C HIS A 190 -4.09 11.64 -0.54
N HIS A 191 -4.83 12.73 -0.74
CA HIS A 191 -6.26 12.68 -1.03
C HIS A 191 -6.52 12.69 -2.53
N LEU A 192 -7.52 11.93 -2.97
CA LEU A 192 -8.06 12.05 -4.33
C LEU A 192 -8.81 13.38 -4.46
N ASN A 193 -8.78 13.98 -5.65
CA ASN A 193 -9.63 15.11 -5.98
C ASN A 193 -11.10 14.67 -6.11
N LYS A 194 -12.03 15.63 -6.28
CA LYS A 194 -13.48 15.36 -6.42
C LYS A 194 -13.83 14.50 -7.65
N LEU A 195 -12.94 14.39 -8.62
CA LEU A 195 -13.12 13.57 -9.83
C LEU A 195 -12.59 12.14 -9.66
N GLY A 196 -12.10 11.78 -8.45
CA GLY A 196 -11.53 10.46 -8.20
C GLY A 196 -10.16 10.25 -8.87
N THR A 197 -9.58 11.31 -9.41
CA THR A 197 -8.24 11.35 -9.95
C THR A 197 -7.33 12.11 -8.97
N PHE A 198 -6.05 11.94 -9.10
CA PHE A 198 -5.13 12.74 -8.34
C PHE A 198 -5.14 14.19 -8.84
N ALA A 199 -5.11 15.16 -7.96
CA ALA A 199 -4.59 16.48 -8.30
C ALA A 199 -3.05 16.35 -8.36
N ASP A 200 -2.42 16.75 -9.44
CA ASP A 200 -0.96 16.70 -9.67
C ASP A 200 -0.31 15.29 -9.71
N THR A 201 -1.02 14.28 -10.18
CA THR A 201 -0.76 12.86 -10.01
C THR A 201 0.50 12.33 -10.63
N GLN A 202 0.77 12.67 -11.86
CA GLN A 202 1.86 12.06 -12.62
C GLN A 202 3.22 12.34 -11.97
N HIS A 203 3.35 13.51 -11.36
CA HIS A 203 4.58 13.90 -10.68
C HIS A 203 4.81 13.07 -9.41
N ILE A 204 3.78 12.88 -8.59
CA ILE A 204 3.87 12.11 -7.34
C ILE A 204 4.15 10.62 -7.62
N GLU A 205 3.45 10.02 -8.59
CA GLU A 205 3.69 8.64 -9.00
C GLU A 205 5.11 8.39 -9.52
N ASN A 206 5.68 9.37 -10.24
CA ASN A 206 7.05 9.27 -10.75
C ASN A 206 8.11 9.26 -9.64
N TYR A 207 7.84 9.89 -8.51
CA TYR A 207 8.73 9.89 -7.35
C TYR A 207 8.60 8.64 -6.49
N ALA A 208 7.40 8.06 -6.40
CA ALA A 208 7.13 6.92 -5.56
C ALA A 208 7.77 5.64 -6.10
N ASP A 209 8.29 4.83 -5.20
CA ASP A 209 8.74 3.48 -5.50
C ASP A 209 7.55 2.53 -5.66
N TYR A 210 6.47 2.78 -4.92
CA TYR A 210 5.20 2.05 -5.02
C TYR A 210 4.01 2.93 -4.61
N THR A 211 2.83 2.56 -5.08
CA THR A 211 1.59 3.26 -4.71
C THR A 211 0.46 2.30 -4.41
N TYR A 212 -0.39 2.67 -3.44
CA TYR A 212 -1.65 2.00 -3.12
C TYR A 212 -2.83 2.93 -3.21
N LEU A 213 -3.88 2.50 -3.91
CA LEU A 213 -5.21 3.07 -3.75
C LEU A 213 -5.88 2.41 -2.54
N ILE A 214 -6.29 3.23 -1.58
CA ILE A 214 -7.03 2.78 -0.40
C ILE A 214 -8.52 3.06 -0.60
N GLU A 215 -9.29 2.00 -0.58
CA GLU A 215 -10.75 2.06 -0.75
C GLU A 215 -11.45 1.43 0.43
N ARG A 216 -12.65 1.90 0.73
CA ARG A 216 -13.52 1.28 1.72
C ARG A 216 -14.64 0.54 1.01
N ASN A 217 -14.77 -0.75 1.26
CA ASN A 217 -15.93 -1.52 0.87
C ASN A 217 -16.90 -1.58 2.05
N GLU A 218 -17.89 -0.70 2.04
CA GLU A 218 -18.87 -0.62 3.13
C GLU A 218 -19.75 -1.86 3.21
N PHE A 219 -20.02 -2.51 2.09
CA PHE A 219 -20.82 -3.73 2.05
C PHE A 219 -20.18 -4.86 2.86
N ASN A 220 -18.88 -5.03 2.77
CA ASN A 220 -18.12 -6.06 3.49
C ASN A 220 -17.43 -5.51 4.74
N SER A 221 -17.65 -4.25 5.10
CA SER A 221 -16.95 -3.56 6.19
C SER A 221 -15.43 -3.73 6.13
N CYS A 222 -14.85 -3.55 4.94
CA CYS A 222 -13.42 -3.78 4.69
C CYS A 222 -12.73 -2.52 4.17
N ILE A 223 -11.44 -2.39 4.53
CA ILE A 223 -10.48 -1.50 3.86
C ILE A 223 -9.69 -2.34 2.86
N LEU A 224 -9.60 -1.87 1.63
CA LEU A 224 -8.90 -2.51 0.52
C LEU A 224 -7.66 -1.72 0.17
N LEU A 225 -6.51 -2.40 0.05
CA LEU A 225 -5.26 -1.87 -0.47
C LEU A 225 -5.07 -2.41 -1.88
N ASN A 226 -5.26 -1.56 -2.88
CA ASN A 226 -5.09 -1.90 -4.28
C ASN A 226 -3.73 -1.37 -4.78
N PRO A 227 -2.73 -2.23 -5.06
CA PRO A 227 -1.48 -1.79 -5.64
C PRO A 227 -1.71 -1.21 -7.03
N LYS A 228 -0.97 -0.16 -7.38
CA LYS A 228 -1.02 0.48 -8.70
C LYS A 228 0.18 0.10 -9.56
N LYS A 229 0.04 0.31 -10.86
CA LYS A 229 0.94 -0.19 -11.89
C LYS A 229 2.38 0.36 -11.83
N ALA A 230 2.63 1.44 -11.12
CA ALA A 230 3.96 2.09 -11.02
C ALA A 230 4.85 1.51 -9.90
N SER A 231 4.54 0.34 -9.37
CA SER A 231 5.35 -0.27 -8.31
C SER A 231 6.70 -0.78 -8.82
N ARG A 232 7.76 -0.46 -8.09
CA ARG A 232 9.11 -1.02 -8.26
C ARG A 232 9.36 -2.26 -7.41
N PHE A 233 8.37 -2.65 -6.60
CA PHE A 233 8.39 -3.79 -5.70
C PHE A 233 7.21 -4.72 -6.01
N ASP A 234 7.35 -6.00 -5.73
CA ASP A 234 6.26 -6.97 -5.81
C ASP A 234 5.34 -6.84 -4.59
N ILE A 235 4.63 -5.71 -4.53
CA ILE A 235 3.64 -5.43 -3.50
C ILE A 235 2.32 -6.13 -3.81
N GLN A 236 1.62 -6.59 -2.76
CA GLN A 236 0.39 -7.35 -2.91
C GLN A 236 -0.85 -6.55 -2.49
N ALA A 237 -1.98 -6.88 -3.11
CA ALA A 237 -3.27 -6.41 -2.67
C ALA A 237 -3.62 -7.02 -1.30
N LYS A 238 -4.12 -6.19 -0.38
CA LYS A 238 -4.53 -6.60 0.97
C LYS A 238 -5.92 -6.07 1.29
N ALA A 239 -6.61 -6.78 2.16
CA ALA A 239 -7.89 -6.35 2.70
C ALA A 239 -7.94 -6.59 4.21
N TYR A 240 -8.60 -5.67 4.91
CA TYR A 240 -8.77 -5.75 6.36
C TYR A 240 -10.22 -5.50 6.72
N THR A 241 -10.79 -6.34 7.58
CA THR A 241 -12.10 -6.08 8.18
C THR A 241 -12.04 -4.89 9.13
N THR A 242 -13.15 -4.18 9.23
CA THR A 242 -13.29 -3.05 10.15
C THR A 242 -14.53 -3.20 11.01
N ASP A 243 -14.40 -2.90 12.29
CA ASP A 243 -15.52 -2.71 13.21
C ASP A 243 -15.37 -1.36 13.91
N ASN A 244 -16.45 -0.59 14.01
CA ASN A 244 -16.47 0.73 14.66
C ASN A 244 -15.27 1.65 14.31
N ARG A 245 -14.82 1.59 13.05
CA ARG A 245 -13.64 2.27 12.50
C ARG A 245 -12.29 1.72 12.95
N GLU A 246 -12.26 0.65 13.71
CA GLU A 246 -11.03 -0.09 14.01
C GLU A 246 -10.79 -1.15 12.94
N ILE A 247 -9.52 -1.41 12.64
CA ILE A 247 -9.13 -2.48 11.74
C ILE A 247 -8.89 -3.72 12.59
N ILE A 248 -9.62 -4.79 12.29
CA ILE A 248 -9.58 -6.04 13.06
C ILE A 248 -8.56 -7.01 12.43
N ASP A 249 -8.92 -7.69 11.37
CA ASP A 249 -8.13 -8.77 10.80
C ASP A 249 -7.85 -8.59 9.31
N GLU A 250 -6.74 -9.19 8.85
CA GLU A 250 -6.48 -9.37 7.43
C GLU A 250 -7.40 -10.48 6.90
N VAL A 251 -8.01 -10.24 5.74
CA VAL A 251 -8.93 -11.17 5.08
C VAL A 251 -8.58 -11.34 3.62
N ASN A 252 -9.12 -12.39 3.01
CA ASN A 252 -8.90 -12.64 1.58
C ASN A 252 -9.39 -11.45 0.74
N PHE A 253 -8.48 -10.85 -0.02
CA PHE A 253 -8.75 -9.65 -0.82
C PHE A 253 -9.85 -9.89 -1.86
N SER A 254 -9.85 -11.03 -2.55
CA SER A 254 -10.86 -11.32 -3.58
C SER A 254 -12.26 -11.41 -2.99
N MET A 255 -12.40 -11.92 -1.76
CA MET A 255 -13.67 -11.97 -1.03
C MET A 255 -14.08 -10.60 -0.48
N ALA A 256 -13.12 -9.83 0.01
CA ALA A 256 -13.37 -8.49 0.54
C ALA A 256 -13.73 -7.47 -0.55
N ASN A 257 -13.19 -7.66 -1.77
CA ASN A 257 -13.36 -6.75 -2.91
C ASN A 257 -14.55 -7.13 -3.81
N ILE A 258 -15.64 -7.64 -3.26
CA ILE A 258 -16.85 -7.96 -4.03
C ILE A 258 -18.03 -7.09 -3.60
N GLY A 259 -18.86 -6.73 -4.57
CA GLY A 259 -20.12 -6.04 -4.31
C GLY A 259 -21.24 -7.00 -3.90
N ARG A 260 -22.35 -6.44 -3.45
CA ARG A 260 -23.52 -7.18 -2.94
C ARG A 260 -24.02 -8.25 -3.91
N SER A 261 -24.12 -7.93 -5.20
CA SER A 261 -24.62 -8.86 -6.22
C SER A 261 -23.68 -10.05 -6.42
N GLU A 262 -22.36 -9.81 -6.42
CA GLU A 262 -21.38 -10.88 -6.57
C GLU A 262 -21.28 -11.74 -5.30
N SER A 263 -21.37 -11.15 -4.12
CA SER A 263 -21.43 -11.90 -2.85
C SER A 263 -22.65 -12.82 -2.80
N SER A 264 -23.84 -12.29 -3.15
CA SER A 264 -25.05 -13.10 -3.24
C SER A 264 -24.91 -14.23 -4.26
N PHE A 265 -24.28 -13.96 -5.41
CA PHE A 265 -23.98 -14.97 -6.41
C PHE A 265 -23.09 -16.09 -5.85
N VAL A 266 -21.99 -15.74 -5.20
CA VAL A 266 -21.05 -16.74 -4.63
C VAL A 266 -21.75 -17.63 -3.60
N ASN A 267 -22.59 -17.05 -2.74
CA ASN A 267 -23.32 -17.82 -1.74
C ASN A 267 -24.32 -18.79 -2.40
N ILE A 268 -25.13 -18.32 -3.34
CA ILE A 268 -26.11 -19.16 -4.07
C ILE A 268 -25.41 -20.30 -4.80
N ILE A 269 -24.31 -20.00 -5.52
CA ILE A 269 -23.60 -21.05 -6.28
C ILE A 269 -22.89 -22.04 -5.35
N SER A 270 -22.30 -21.56 -4.23
CA SER A 270 -21.71 -22.46 -3.23
C SER A 270 -22.75 -23.42 -2.64
N ASP A 271 -23.92 -22.93 -2.36
CA ASP A 271 -25.04 -23.73 -1.86
C ASP A 271 -25.48 -24.75 -2.91
N LEU A 272 -25.75 -24.32 -4.14
CA LEU A 272 -26.11 -25.23 -5.23
C LEU A 272 -25.08 -26.35 -5.45
N LEU A 273 -23.81 -26.01 -5.48
CA LEU A 273 -22.72 -26.96 -5.70
C LEU A 273 -22.45 -27.87 -4.49
N SER A 274 -23.01 -27.55 -3.32
CA SER A 274 -22.97 -28.45 -2.16
C SER A 274 -23.80 -29.72 -2.38
N TYR A 275 -24.85 -29.67 -3.22
CA TYR A 275 -25.69 -30.79 -3.58
C TYR A 275 -25.11 -31.66 -4.72
N GLY A 276 -24.06 -31.21 -5.39
CA GLY A 276 -23.38 -31.94 -6.46
C GLY A 276 -22.84 -31.07 -7.57
N GLU A 277 -22.29 -31.73 -8.61
CA GLU A 277 -21.84 -31.00 -9.81
C GLU A 277 -23.05 -30.48 -10.61
N MET A 278 -22.82 -29.36 -11.31
CA MET A 278 -23.86 -28.70 -12.08
C MET A 278 -23.31 -28.13 -13.39
N LYS A 279 -24.06 -28.31 -14.47
CA LYS A 279 -23.70 -27.80 -15.80
C LYS A 279 -23.86 -26.28 -15.84
N GLN A 280 -22.98 -25.58 -16.53
CA GLN A 280 -23.01 -24.11 -16.67
C GLN A 280 -24.40 -23.60 -17.12
N SER A 281 -25.00 -24.26 -18.10
CA SER A 281 -26.33 -23.90 -18.61
C SER A 281 -27.44 -24.07 -17.57
N GLU A 282 -27.35 -25.07 -16.71
CA GLU A 282 -28.29 -25.32 -15.62
C GLU A 282 -28.17 -24.27 -14.51
N ILE A 283 -26.94 -23.88 -14.17
CA ILE A 283 -26.69 -22.76 -13.24
C ILE A 283 -27.31 -21.47 -13.76
N ILE A 284 -27.10 -21.16 -15.05
CA ILE A 284 -27.66 -19.96 -15.67
C ILE A 284 -29.20 -20.01 -15.68
N LYS A 285 -29.78 -21.17 -16.00
CA LYS A 285 -31.22 -21.37 -15.98
C LYS A 285 -31.81 -21.16 -14.58
N TYR A 286 -31.19 -21.77 -13.56
CA TYR A 286 -31.58 -21.61 -12.17
C TYR A 286 -31.57 -20.15 -11.71
N LEU A 287 -30.48 -19.41 -12.01
CA LEU A 287 -30.35 -17.99 -11.67
C LEU A 287 -31.43 -17.11 -12.35
N LYS A 288 -31.92 -17.50 -13.54
CA LYS A 288 -33.04 -16.84 -14.19
C LYS A 288 -34.36 -17.17 -13.46
N GLU A 289 -34.57 -18.42 -13.09
CA GLU A 289 -35.79 -18.88 -12.39
C GLU A 289 -35.98 -18.18 -11.03
N ILE A 290 -34.89 -17.97 -10.26
CA ILE A 290 -34.92 -17.22 -9.01
C ILE A 290 -34.87 -15.69 -9.19
N SER A 291 -35.02 -15.21 -10.41
CA SER A 291 -34.99 -13.78 -10.76
C SER A 291 -33.72 -13.05 -10.34
N PHE A 292 -32.60 -13.76 -10.18
CA PHE A 292 -31.32 -13.18 -9.76
C PHE A 292 -30.84 -12.11 -10.75
N SER A 293 -30.90 -12.42 -12.04
CA SER A 293 -30.46 -11.51 -13.11
C SER A 293 -31.24 -10.19 -13.10
N THR A 294 -32.54 -10.23 -12.88
CA THR A 294 -33.41 -9.05 -12.80
C THR A 294 -33.14 -8.27 -11.51
N LYS A 295 -33.10 -8.96 -10.35
CA LYS A 295 -32.87 -8.35 -9.02
C LYS A 295 -31.58 -7.57 -8.92
N TYR A 296 -30.51 -8.05 -9.54
CA TYR A 296 -29.20 -7.45 -9.46
C TYR A 296 -28.72 -6.77 -10.74
N SER A 297 -29.56 -6.73 -11.78
CA SER A 297 -29.22 -6.19 -13.12
C SER A 297 -27.94 -6.83 -13.70
N VAL A 298 -27.82 -8.16 -13.59
CA VAL A 298 -26.64 -8.93 -14.00
C VAL A 298 -26.94 -9.79 -15.22
N GLY A 299 -26.28 -9.49 -16.34
CA GLY A 299 -26.41 -10.28 -17.57
C GLY A 299 -25.64 -11.61 -17.53
N GLU A 300 -26.03 -12.54 -18.40
CA GLU A 300 -25.47 -13.89 -18.50
C GLU A 300 -23.94 -13.90 -18.69
N LYS A 301 -23.40 -13.02 -19.51
CA LYS A 301 -21.95 -12.88 -19.72
C LYS A 301 -21.21 -12.59 -18.41
N LYS A 302 -21.79 -11.75 -17.54
CA LYS A 302 -21.21 -11.42 -16.23
C LYS A 302 -21.28 -12.60 -15.27
N ILE A 303 -22.35 -13.38 -15.31
CA ILE A 303 -22.49 -14.63 -14.55
C ILE A 303 -21.40 -15.63 -14.94
N ILE A 304 -21.18 -15.84 -16.24
CA ILE A 304 -20.12 -16.73 -16.75
C ILE A 304 -18.74 -16.25 -16.26
N ASN A 305 -18.46 -14.96 -16.39
CA ASN A 305 -17.20 -14.38 -15.89
C ASN A 305 -17.01 -14.61 -14.38
N TRP A 306 -18.07 -14.51 -13.58
CA TRP A 306 -18.00 -14.79 -12.15
C TRP A 306 -17.77 -16.27 -11.85
N LEU A 307 -18.43 -17.18 -12.57
CA LEU A 307 -18.16 -18.63 -12.44
C LEU A 307 -16.68 -18.95 -12.66
N GLU A 308 -16.09 -18.40 -13.74
CA GLU A 308 -14.66 -18.59 -14.05
C GLU A 308 -13.72 -17.88 -13.08
N LYS A 309 -14.05 -16.64 -12.66
CA LYS A 309 -13.30 -15.89 -11.65
C LYS A 309 -13.17 -16.69 -10.36
N TRP A 310 -14.28 -17.21 -9.87
CA TRP A 310 -14.31 -17.90 -8.59
C TRP A 310 -13.76 -19.32 -8.66
N ALA A 311 -13.75 -19.93 -9.83
CA ALA A 311 -12.99 -21.16 -10.08
C ALA A 311 -11.49 -20.91 -10.03
N LYS A 312 -10.99 -19.81 -10.62
CA LYS A 312 -9.58 -19.37 -10.48
C LYS A 312 -9.19 -19.07 -9.03
N ASN A 313 -10.12 -18.55 -8.22
CA ASN A 313 -9.92 -18.29 -6.79
C ASN A 313 -10.17 -19.53 -5.90
N ALA A 314 -10.20 -20.72 -6.48
CA ALA A 314 -10.35 -22.00 -5.80
C ALA A 314 -11.62 -22.14 -4.92
N LYS A 315 -12.67 -21.34 -5.18
CA LYS A 315 -13.96 -21.47 -4.47
C LYS A 315 -14.70 -22.75 -4.90
N TRP A 316 -14.60 -23.07 -6.18
CA TRP A 316 -15.03 -24.31 -6.82
C TRP A 316 -14.10 -24.65 -7.97
N SER A 317 -14.28 -25.82 -8.59
CA SER A 317 -13.58 -26.21 -9.79
C SER A 317 -14.56 -26.44 -10.94
N PHE A 318 -14.05 -26.55 -12.16
CA PHE A 318 -14.83 -27.04 -13.29
C PHE A 318 -14.03 -28.00 -14.16
N GLU A 319 -14.76 -28.84 -14.90
CA GLU A 319 -14.20 -29.68 -15.97
C GLU A 319 -14.98 -29.45 -17.27
N GLN A 320 -14.32 -29.63 -18.42
CA GLN A 320 -14.95 -29.64 -19.73
C GLN A 320 -15.12 -31.07 -20.20
N ARG A 321 -16.31 -31.43 -20.63
CA ARG A 321 -16.63 -32.79 -21.15
C ARG A 321 -16.73 -32.76 -22.66
N ALA A 322 -15.71 -33.32 -23.35
CA ALA A 322 -15.66 -33.42 -24.82
C ALA A 322 -16.85 -34.21 -25.37
N SER A 323 -17.30 -35.25 -24.67
CA SER A 323 -18.49 -36.04 -25.00
C SER A 323 -19.79 -35.25 -25.06
N GLU A 324 -19.83 -34.07 -24.41
CA GLU A 324 -20.99 -33.18 -24.32
C GLU A 324 -20.72 -31.81 -24.97
N LYS A 325 -20.09 -31.80 -26.13
CA LYS A 325 -19.78 -30.56 -26.88
C LYS A 325 -18.99 -29.54 -26.05
N ASN A 326 -18.03 -29.99 -25.26
CA ASN A 326 -17.21 -29.18 -24.37
C ASN A 326 -17.99 -28.41 -23.28
N ALA A 327 -19.08 -28.98 -22.82
CA ALA A 327 -19.87 -28.39 -21.72
C ALA A 327 -19.01 -28.31 -20.45
N LYS A 328 -19.14 -27.16 -19.74
CA LYS A 328 -18.47 -26.95 -18.46
C LYS A 328 -19.37 -27.40 -17.31
N TYR A 329 -18.83 -28.23 -16.41
CA TYR A 329 -19.45 -28.70 -15.18
C TYR A 329 -18.69 -28.16 -13.97
N TYR A 330 -19.36 -27.46 -13.08
CA TYR A 330 -18.79 -26.89 -11.87
C TYR A 330 -19.10 -27.77 -10.65
N TYR A 331 -18.14 -27.85 -9.69
CA TYR A 331 -18.27 -28.65 -8.47
C TYR A 331 -17.41 -28.12 -7.35
N LEU A 332 -17.79 -28.40 -6.08
CA LEU A 332 -16.95 -28.17 -4.91
C LEU A 332 -15.94 -29.32 -4.72
N HIS A 333 -14.71 -28.98 -4.29
CA HIS A 333 -13.68 -30.00 -4.08
C HIS A 333 -14.07 -31.15 -3.14
N GLN A 334 -14.89 -30.85 -2.11
CA GLN A 334 -15.40 -31.85 -1.17
C GLN A 334 -16.44 -32.76 -1.77
N ALA A 335 -17.31 -32.28 -2.65
CA ALA A 335 -18.37 -33.07 -3.29
C ALA A 335 -17.80 -34.18 -4.21
N LYS A 336 -16.68 -33.93 -4.88
CA LYS A 336 -16.02 -34.95 -5.74
C LYS A 336 -15.35 -36.07 -4.94
N LYS A 337 -14.99 -35.80 -3.66
CA LYS A 337 -14.48 -36.84 -2.73
C LYS A 337 -15.58 -37.77 -2.25
N LEU A 338 -16.79 -37.24 -1.99
CA LEU A 338 -17.97 -38.00 -1.55
C LEU A 338 -18.56 -38.84 -2.70
N ALA A 339 -18.59 -38.32 -3.93
CA ALA A 339 -19.08 -39.02 -5.11
C ALA A 339 -18.17 -40.23 -5.53
N LYS A 340 -16.94 -40.31 -5.03
CA LYS A 340 -16.02 -41.43 -5.25
C LYS A 340 -16.10 -42.50 -4.18
N LEU A 341 -16.91 -42.31 -3.13
CA LEU A 341 -17.18 -43.37 -2.15
C LEU A 341 -18.27 -44.31 -2.70
N PRO A 342 -18.08 -45.65 -2.66
CA PRO A 342 -18.89 -46.63 -3.41
C PRO A 342 -20.34 -46.79 -2.95
N ASN A 343 -20.90 -46.02 -2.04
CA ASN A 343 -22.24 -46.22 -1.48
C ASN A 343 -22.95 -44.90 -1.10
N TYR A 344 -23.06 -43.94 -2.02
CA TYR A 344 -23.94 -42.82 -1.79
C TYR A 344 -25.23 -43.00 -2.60
N ASN A 345 -26.23 -43.60 -1.95
CA ASN A 345 -27.57 -43.73 -2.52
C ASN A 345 -28.27 -42.36 -2.57
N LYS A 346 -28.59 -41.88 -3.80
CA LYS A 346 -29.37 -40.67 -4.10
C LYS A 346 -30.88 -40.82 -3.78
N LYS A 347 -31.23 -41.46 -2.70
CA LYS A 347 -32.62 -41.62 -2.30
C LYS A 347 -32.76 -41.37 -0.82
N GLU A 348 -32.73 -40.11 -0.45
CA GLU A 348 -33.36 -39.55 0.79
C GLU A 348 -32.97 -38.08 0.87
N ILE A 349 -33.67 -37.25 0.12
CA ILE A 349 -33.98 -35.86 0.42
C ILE A 349 -35.39 -35.62 -0.12
#